data_d2710d4c7c59096d1a87057cec78b177
#
_entry.id   d2710d4c7c59096d1a87057cec78b177
#
_cell.length_a   1.000
_cell.length_b   1.000
_cell.length_c   1.000
_cell.angle_alpha   90.00
_cell.angle_beta   90.00
_cell.angle_gamma   90.00
#
_symmetry.space_group_name_H-M   'P 1'
#
loop_
_entity.id
_entity.type
_entity.pdbx_description
1 polymer ?
#
loop_
_entity_poly.entity_id
_entity_poly.type
_entity_poly.pdbx_seq_one_letter_code
_entity_poly.pdbx_strand_id
1 'polypeptide(L)'
;LSAACLAAGIASPGQAHQIESALQYLDGDLELSTRFSNGEPASGAVVRLLNPDGTPGVELGRTDADGQVRLDLQAIEDGRYDLQVDGGPGHRDYLDIPVQQGRVRLDEVVQAPLTLMLVGLLVSVRRRCD
;
A
#
# COMPACT_ATOMS: atom_id res chain seq x y z
N LEU A 1 21.17 17.84 -19.50
CA LEU A 1 20.83 17.47 -18.14
C LEU A 1 19.32 17.39 -17.95
N SER A 2 18.62 18.43 -18.38
CA SER A 2 17.15 18.42 -18.32
C SER A 2 16.57 17.30 -19.15
N ALA A 3 17.15 16.99 -20.29
CA ALA A 3 16.69 15.92 -21.15
C ALA A 3 16.79 14.56 -20.45
N ALA A 4 17.84 14.35 -19.66
CA ALA A 4 17.99 13.12 -18.90
C ALA A 4 16.89 12.95 -17.85
N CYS A 5 16.53 14.04 -17.18
CA CYS A 5 15.44 14.00 -16.22
C CYS A 5 14.10 13.72 -16.89
N LEU A 6 13.88 14.32 -18.05
CA LEU A 6 12.67 14.06 -18.83
C LEU A 6 12.60 12.60 -19.27
N ALA A 7 13.72 12.06 -19.71
CA ALA A 7 13.76 10.65 -20.09
C ALA A 7 13.44 9.75 -18.91
N ALA A 8 13.95 10.08 -17.74
CA ALA A 8 13.61 9.32 -16.53
C ALA A 8 12.13 9.45 -16.18
N GLY A 9 11.55 10.64 -16.36
CA GLY A 9 10.12 10.85 -16.16
C GLY A 9 9.28 10.06 -17.14
N ILE A 10 9.70 9.99 -18.38
CA ILE A 10 9.02 9.21 -19.41
C ILE A 10 9.14 7.72 -19.12
N ALA A 11 10.27 7.30 -18.57
CA ALA A 11 10.49 5.91 -18.24
C ALA A 11 9.63 5.41 -17.09
N SER A 12 8.87 6.29 -16.42
CA SER A 12 7.99 5.87 -15.36
C SER A 12 6.56 5.50 -15.80
N PRO A 13 6.26 5.13 -17.07
CA PRO A 13 4.96 4.55 -17.40
C PRO A 13 4.68 3.27 -16.61
N GLY A 14 5.70 2.62 -16.06
CA GLY A 14 5.49 1.53 -15.12
C GLY A 14 4.68 1.93 -13.90
N GLN A 15 4.67 3.21 -13.56
CA GLN A 15 3.85 3.73 -12.47
C GLN A 15 2.35 3.69 -12.81
N ALA A 16 2.01 3.65 -14.08
CA ALA A 16 0.61 3.52 -14.50
C ALA A 16 -0.02 2.22 -14.03
N HIS A 17 0.79 1.24 -13.61
CA HIS A 17 0.33 -0.05 -13.13
C HIS A 17 0.40 -0.19 -11.60
N GLN A 18 0.75 0.89 -10.91
CA GLN A 18 0.74 0.85 -9.45
C GLN A 18 -0.68 0.68 -8.94
N ILE A 19 -0.78 0.08 -7.77
CA ILE A 19 -2.06 -0.06 -7.09
C ILE A 19 -2.14 0.93 -5.93
N GLU A 20 -3.36 1.33 -5.64
CA GLU A 20 -3.67 2.21 -4.53
C GLU A 20 -4.73 1.54 -3.66
N SER A 21 -4.54 1.59 -2.38
CA SER A 21 -5.42 0.92 -1.42
C SER A 21 -6.01 1.94 -0.45
N ALA A 22 -7.23 1.66 -0.04
CA ALA A 22 -7.92 2.47 0.96
C ALA A 22 -8.62 1.56 1.96
N LEU A 23 -8.67 2.03 3.19
CA LEU A 23 -9.37 1.33 4.27
C LEU A 23 -10.59 2.13 4.69
N GLN A 24 -11.67 1.44 5.00
CA GLN A 24 -12.86 2.05 5.55
C GLN A 24 -13.59 1.06 6.46
N TYR A 25 -14.39 1.58 7.35
CA TYR A 25 -15.30 0.76 8.13
C TYR A 25 -16.70 0.80 7.51
N LEU A 26 -17.23 -0.37 7.21
CA LEU A 26 -18.60 -0.54 6.73
C LEU A 26 -19.34 -1.47 7.68
N ASP A 27 -20.39 -0.96 8.29
CA ASP A 27 -21.20 -1.73 9.24
C ASP A 27 -20.35 -2.39 10.35
N GLY A 28 -19.31 -1.69 10.79
CA GLY A 28 -18.42 -2.17 11.83
C GLY A 28 -17.30 -3.08 11.35
N ASP A 29 -17.27 -3.44 10.08
CA ASP A 29 -16.22 -4.27 9.50
C ASP A 29 -15.19 -3.41 8.77
N LEU A 30 -13.93 -3.76 8.94
CA LEU A 30 -12.84 -3.12 8.21
C LEU A 30 -12.76 -3.68 6.80
N GLU A 31 -12.88 -2.81 5.82
CA GLU A 31 -12.79 -3.19 4.42
C GLU A 31 -11.62 -2.48 3.75
N LEU A 32 -10.84 -3.26 3.00
CA LEU A 32 -9.81 -2.71 2.14
C LEU A 32 -10.31 -2.79 0.70
N SER A 33 -10.12 -1.70 -0.03
CA SER A 33 -10.32 -1.70 -1.47
C SER A 33 -9.03 -1.28 -2.14
N THR A 34 -8.71 -1.92 -3.27
CA THR A 34 -7.50 -1.62 -4.00
C THR A 34 -7.79 -1.55 -5.50
N ARG A 35 -7.15 -0.60 -6.15
CA ARG A 35 -7.34 -0.33 -7.56
C ARG A 35 -6.01 -0.06 -8.22
N PHE A 36 -5.94 -0.35 -9.49
CA PHE A 36 -4.84 0.12 -10.33
C PHE A 36 -4.97 1.63 -10.57
N SER A 37 -3.88 2.26 -10.97
CA SER A 37 -3.87 3.69 -11.23
C SER A 37 -4.82 4.11 -12.34
N ASN A 38 -5.21 3.19 -13.22
CA ASN A 38 -6.21 3.44 -14.26
C ASN A 38 -7.65 3.32 -13.75
N GLY A 39 -7.85 3.04 -12.46
CA GLY A 39 -9.16 2.92 -11.83
C GLY A 39 -9.77 1.53 -11.84
N GLU A 40 -9.15 0.57 -12.51
CA GLU A 40 -9.65 -0.80 -12.50
C GLU A 40 -9.41 -1.46 -11.15
N PRO A 41 -10.34 -2.30 -10.66
CA PRO A 41 -10.13 -3.00 -9.41
C PRO A 41 -8.98 -4.00 -9.51
N ALA A 42 -8.18 -4.10 -8.47
CA ALA A 42 -7.11 -5.08 -8.38
C ALA A 42 -7.66 -6.35 -7.72
N SER A 43 -8.04 -7.31 -8.56
CA SER A 43 -8.58 -8.59 -8.12
C SER A 43 -7.47 -9.55 -7.74
N GLY A 44 -7.70 -10.36 -6.70
CA GLY A 44 -6.76 -11.41 -6.30
C GLY A 44 -5.51 -10.91 -5.59
N ALA A 45 -5.48 -9.67 -5.17
CA ALA A 45 -4.35 -9.15 -4.41
C ALA A 45 -4.33 -9.74 -3.01
N VAL A 46 -3.16 -10.18 -2.58
CA VAL A 46 -2.97 -10.77 -1.26
C VAL A 46 -2.70 -9.68 -0.25
N VAL A 47 -3.46 -9.67 0.83
CA VAL A 47 -3.29 -8.71 1.91
C VAL A 47 -2.69 -9.41 3.11
N ARG A 48 -1.55 -8.91 3.60
CA ARG A 48 -0.88 -9.51 4.74
C ARG A 48 -0.23 -8.45 5.61
N LEU A 49 0.00 -8.82 6.86
CA LEU A 49 0.86 -8.02 7.74
C LEU A 49 2.30 -8.44 7.53
N LEU A 50 3.20 -7.49 7.56
CA LEU A 50 4.62 -7.80 7.52
C LEU A 50 5.15 -7.97 8.94
N ASN A 51 6.16 -8.83 9.07
CA ASN A 51 6.90 -8.94 10.32
C ASN A 51 7.78 -7.69 10.50
N PRO A 52 8.26 -7.43 11.73
CA PRO A 52 9.10 -6.25 11.96
C PRO A 52 10.35 -6.19 11.10
N ASP A 53 10.86 -7.34 10.64
CA ASP A 53 12.03 -7.40 9.75
C ASP A 53 11.65 -7.22 8.26
N GLY A 54 10.38 -6.98 7.96
CA GLY A 54 9.90 -6.78 6.60
C GLY A 54 9.55 -8.07 5.86
N THR A 55 9.72 -9.23 6.48
CA THR A 55 9.34 -10.50 5.85
C THR A 55 7.83 -10.68 5.91
N PRO A 56 7.25 -11.44 4.96
CA PRO A 56 5.81 -11.69 4.97
C PRO A 56 5.36 -12.38 6.26
N GLY A 57 4.30 -11.83 6.85
CA GLY A 57 3.68 -12.39 8.03
C GLY A 57 2.30 -12.96 7.73
N VAL A 58 1.36 -12.75 8.63
CA VAL A 58 0.02 -13.30 8.55
C VAL A 58 -0.70 -12.79 7.30
N GLU A 59 -1.25 -13.71 6.51
CA GLU A 59 -2.14 -13.35 5.40
C GLU A 59 -3.53 -13.09 5.98
N LEU A 60 -4.09 -11.93 5.65
CA LEU A 60 -5.41 -11.52 6.14
C LEU A 60 -6.51 -11.80 5.15
N GLY A 61 -6.19 -11.91 3.86
CA GLY A 61 -7.18 -12.21 2.84
C GLY A 61 -6.72 -11.85 1.45
N ARG A 62 -7.64 -11.97 0.50
CA ARG A 62 -7.39 -11.64 -0.90
C ARG A 62 -8.55 -10.83 -1.44
N THR A 63 -8.26 -9.88 -2.27
CA THR A 63 -9.30 -9.06 -2.87
C THR A 63 -10.15 -9.87 -3.85
N ASP A 64 -11.41 -9.52 -3.91
CA ASP A 64 -12.38 -10.12 -4.83
C ASP A 64 -12.33 -9.45 -6.21
N ALA A 65 -13.30 -9.75 -7.05
CA ALA A 65 -13.38 -9.20 -8.40
C ALA A 65 -13.55 -7.68 -8.40
N ASP A 66 -14.06 -7.11 -7.32
CA ASP A 66 -14.23 -5.67 -7.17
C ASP A 66 -13.04 -5.00 -6.48
N GLY A 67 -11.99 -5.76 -6.21
CA GLY A 67 -10.80 -5.26 -5.54
C GLY A 67 -11.00 -5.05 -4.05
N GLN A 68 -11.93 -5.73 -3.43
CA GLN A 68 -12.32 -5.53 -2.03
C GLN A 68 -12.09 -6.77 -1.21
N VAL A 69 -11.76 -6.56 0.06
CA VAL A 69 -11.62 -7.65 1.03
C VAL A 69 -11.90 -7.11 2.43
N ARG A 70 -12.57 -7.92 3.24
CA ARG A 70 -12.77 -7.61 4.65
C ARG A 70 -11.61 -8.16 5.45
N LEU A 71 -11.13 -7.36 6.41
CA LEU A 71 -10.00 -7.71 7.24
C LEU A 71 -10.45 -7.91 8.67
N ASP A 72 -10.01 -9.01 9.27
CA ASP A 72 -10.26 -9.30 10.68
C ASP A 72 -8.94 -9.23 11.44
N LEU A 73 -8.84 -8.25 12.32
CA LEU A 73 -7.64 -8.01 13.11
C LEU A 73 -7.81 -8.40 14.58
N GLN A 74 -8.85 -9.13 14.91
CA GLN A 74 -9.15 -9.46 16.31
C GLN A 74 -8.05 -10.27 16.99
N ALA A 75 -7.36 -11.12 16.22
CA ALA A 75 -6.26 -11.92 16.75
C ALA A 75 -4.91 -11.21 16.72
N ILE A 76 -4.88 -9.97 16.26
CA ILE A 76 -3.63 -9.21 16.12
C ILE A 76 -3.41 -8.40 17.38
N GLU A 77 -2.21 -8.51 17.94
CA GLU A 77 -1.84 -7.74 19.11
C GLU A 77 -1.77 -6.25 18.81
N ASP A 78 -1.96 -5.44 19.83
CA ASP A 78 -1.85 -3.99 19.70
C ASP A 78 -0.46 -3.62 19.21
N GLY A 79 -0.39 -2.67 18.29
CA GLY A 79 0.86 -2.19 17.73
C GLY A 79 0.68 -1.55 16.38
N ARG A 80 1.78 -1.11 15.80
CA ARG A 80 1.79 -0.61 14.43
C ARG A 80 2.36 -1.68 13.51
N TYR A 81 1.72 -1.83 12.38
CA TYR A 81 2.09 -2.85 11.41
C TYR A 81 2.12 -2.26 10.01
N ASP A 82 2.99 -2.81 9.17
CA ASP A 82 2.92 -2.57 7.74
C ASP A 82 1.99 -3.60 7.13
N LEU A 83 0.93 -3.11 6.53
CA LEU A 83 -0.02 -3.91 5.78
C LEU A 83 0.42 -3.90 4.32
N GLN A 84 0.72 -5.07 3.79
CA GLN A 84 1.11 -5.18 2.38
C GLN A 84 -0.08 -5.64 1.56
N VAL A 85 -0.33 -4.94 0.47
CA VAL A 85 -1.29 -5.36 -0.55
C VAL A 85 -0.49 -5.75 -1.77
N ASP A 86 -0.50 -7.03 -2.10
CA ASP A 86 0.38 -7.59 -3.12
C ASP A 86 -0.45 -8.08 -4.30
N GLY A 87 -0.44 -7.30 -5.37
CA GLY A 87 -1.06 -7.64 -6.64
C GLY A 87 -0.10 -8.25 -7.65
N GLY A 88 1.09 -8.62 -7.18
CA GLY A 88 2.13 -9.18 -8.03
C GLY A 88 3.34 -8.27 -8.13
N PRO A 89 4.41 -8.73 -8.77
CA PRO A 89 5.61 -7.91 -8.94
C PRO A 89 5.30 -6.57 -9.59
N GLY A 90 5.76 -5.48 -8.98
CA GLY A 90 5.48 -4.14 -9.46
C GLY A 90 4.10 -3.59 -9.10
N HIS A 91 3.27 -4.38 -8.41
CA HIS A 91 1.91 -4.00 -8.03
C HIS A 91 1.72 -4.21 -6.53
N ARG A 92 2.49 -3.50 -5.73
CA ARG A 92 2.43 -3.61 -4.27
C ARG A 92 2.16 -2.26 -3.66
N ASP A 93 1.33 -2.26 -2.63
CA ASP A 93 1.06 -1.09 -1.83
C ASP A 93 1.25 -1.43 -0.37
N TYR A 94 1.57 -0.45 0.43
CA TYR A 94 1.87 -0.64 1.85
C TYR A 94 1.18 0.45 2.65
N LEU A 95 0.55 0.05 3.74
CA LEU A 95 -0.10 0.97 4.66
C LEU A 95 0.44 0.71 6.06
N ASP A 96 0.90 1.76 6.72
CA ASP A 96 1.26 1.68 8.14
C ASP A 96 0.00 1.87 8.95
N ILE A 97 -0.42 0.84 9.67
CA ILE A 97 -1.67 0.86 10.41
C ILE A 97 -1.44 0.70 11.91
N PRO A 98 -2.07 1.55 12.73
CA PRO A 98 -2.11 1.33 14.17
C PRO A 98 -3.27 0.42 14.51
N VAL A 99 -2.97 -0.68 15.19
CA VAL A 99 -3.99 -1.64 15.64
C VAL A 99 -4.12 -1.54 17.15
N GLN A 100 -5.35 -1.38 17.62
CA GLN A 100 -5.66 -1.37 19.03
C GLN A 100 -6.98 -2.10 19.26
N GLN A 101 -6.91 -3.16 20.06
CA GLN A 101 -8.07 -4.02 20.34
C GLN A 101 -8.77 -4.50 19.08
N GLY A 102 -7.98 -4.89 18.08
CA GLY A 102 -8.49 -5.39 16.82
C GLY A 102 -9.05 -4.34 15.88
N ARG A 103 -8.87 -3.06 16.21
CA ARG A 103 -9.39 -1.95 15.41
C ARG A 103 -8.27 -1.05 14.93
N VAL A 104 -8.50 -0.44 13.77
CA VAL A 104 -7.55 0.50 13.17
C VAL A 104 -8.12 1.90 13.27
N ARG A 105 -7.30 2.84 13.71
CA ARG A 105 -7.64 4.27 13.67
C ARG A 105 -7.31 4.78 12.28
N LEU A 106 -8.36 4.97 11.50
CA LEU A 106 -8.19 5.30 10.07
C LEU A 106 -7.52 6.65 9.85
N ASP A 107 -7.70 7.59 10.76
CA ASP A 107 -7.07 8.91 10.69
C ASP A 107 -5.56 8.86 10.93
N GLU A 108 -5.04 7.75 11.41
CA GLU A 108 -3.61 7.56 11.68
C GLU A 108 -2.96 6.57 10.72
N VAL A 109 -3.67 6.11 9.70
CA VAL A 109 -3.11 5.24 8.68
C VAL A 109 -2.23 6.06 7.73
N VAL A 110 -1.04 5.53 7.45
CA VAL A 110 -0.06 6.20 6.58
C VAL A 110 0.39 5.19 5.53
N GLN A 111 0.63 5.67 4.32
CA GLN A 111 1.27 4.85 3.29
C GLN A 111 2.76 4.83 3.55
N ALA A 112 3.18 3.97 4.49
CA ALA A 112 4.49 4.01 5.09
C ALA A 112 5.65 3.87 4.10
N PRO A 113 5.69 2.83 3.24
CA PRO A 113 6.81 2.74 2.29
C PRO A 113 6.78 3.86 1.27
N LEU A 114 5.60 4.29 0.86
CA LEU A 114 5.47 5.41 -0.04
C LEU A 114 6.00 6.68 0.62
N THR A 115 5.69 6.89 1.89
CA THR A 115 6.19 8.02 2.65
C THR A 115 7.71 7.99 2.76
N LEU A 116 8.28 6.83 3.10
CA LEU A 116 9.72 6.67 3.19
C LEU A 116 10.38 6.83 1.84
N MET A 117 9.81 6.25 0.81
CA MET A 117 10.32 6.37 -0.55
C MET A 117 10.23 7.81 -1.03
N LEU A 118 9.18 8.52 -0.70
CA LEU A 118 9.05 9.93 -1.09
C LEU A 118 10.14 10.77 -0.48
N VAL A 119 10.48 10.56 0.78
CA VAL A 119 11.59 11.29 1.41
C VAL A 119 12.89 11.02 0.66
N GLY A 120 13.19 9.74 0.41
CA GLY A 120 14.39 9.38 -0.32
C GLY A 120 14.37 9.84 -1.76
N LEU A 121 13.26 9.66 -2.45
CA LEU A 121 13.11 10.03 -3.84
C LEU A 121 13.14 11.54 -4.04
N LEU A 122 12.51 12.29 -3.15
CA LEU A 122 12.55 13.75 -3.26
C LEU A 122 13.98 14.27 -3.19
N VAL A 123 14.77 13.75 -2.29
CA VAL A 123 16.17 14.11 -2.19
C VAL A 123 16.90 13.72 -3.47
N SER A 124 16.68 12.52 -3.97
CA SER A 124 17.35 12.03 -5.17
C SER A 124 16.95 12.81 -6.41
N VAL A 125 15.66 13.03 -6.58
CA VAL A 125 15.13 13.74 -7.75
C VAL A 125 15.64 15.18 -7.77
N ARG A 126 15.64 15.84 -6.65
CA ARG A 126 16.17 17.20 -6.57
C ARG A 126 17.62 17.26 -6.99
N ARG A 127 18.43 16.30 -6.59
CA ARG A 127 19.83 16.25 -6.98
C ARG A 127 20.01 16.05 -8.48
N ARG A 128 19.07 15.35 -9.11
CA ARG A 128 19.20 15.03 -10.53
C ARG A 128 18.58 16.08 -11.44
N CYS A 129 17.47 16.61 -11.03
CA CYS A 129 16.67 17.46 -11.90
C CYS A 129 16.83 18.95 -11.60
N ASP A 130 17.38 19.29 -10.47
CA ASP A 130 17.70 20.65 -10.14
C ASP A 130 19.11 21.01 -10.61
#